data_164eb8ae19ef6eb8ff8db73cc650e205
#
_entry.id   164eb8ae19ef6eb8ff8db73cc650e205
#
_cell.length_a   1.000
_cell.length_b   1.000
_cell.length_c   1.000
_cell.angle_alpha   90.00
_cell.angle_beta   90.00
_cell.angle_gamma   90.00
#
_symmetry.space_group_name_H-M   'P 1'
#
loop_
_entity.id
_entity.type
_entity.pdbx_description
1 polymer ?
#
loop_
_entity_poly.entity_id
_entity_poly.type
_entity_poly.pdbx_seq_one_letter_code
_entity_poly.pdbx_strand_id
1 'polypeptide(L)'
;RHSYFQDEATNADWGYSQSMTDGAVLSNVPGRPVYLEDGTEVTRVPVGEESLKAWMLPGSYIYMYDVYGKELNTFAKLTTNFAGKTGPIHHRLILGADFRNSGNLGKGKVFDPENPPYRNLSYDFASQRNRAFKDIPFMNHLGVYAEEKIQWLMGKHELNISAGIRWDKVCGFGDGFSPRINASVDIIPRHLTLRGAYGITLKAPTLLYMYPDKAYFDLVNFNNASTSAPDGQKFQVITTRVFDAENKNLEMAKNKKCELGLDLKFNKMRFFITAYQEKCDNGYTIAKSLNTFKSVPFVQYSEITPRPSDESQIANLKEIATNPYLLSYTTPMNALKYLVRGIDFDFDFGRVDAIRTAFNLNGSYMWRKSGSNNYMFWNKIT
;
A
#
# COMPACT_ATOMS: atom_id res chain seq x y z
N ARG A 1 9.72 -13.95 -11.47
CA ARG A 1 8.59 -13.45 -12.27
C ARG A 1 8.98 -12.16 -12.96
N HIS A 2 8.66 -12.05 -14.24
CA HIS A 2 8.80 -10.82 -15.02
C HIS A 2 7.40 -10.27 -15.30
N SER A 3 7.24 -8.96 -15.20
CA SER A 3 6.01 -8.26 -15.53
C SER A 3 6.32 -7.01 -16.34
N TYR A 4 5.46 -6.70 -17.28
CA TYR A 4 5.53 -5.52 -18.12
C TYR A 4 4.14 -4.95 -18.27
N PHE A 5 4.02 -3.65 -18.14
CA PHE A 5 2.82 -2.89 -18.44
C PHE A 5 3.22 -1.66 -19.23
N GLN A 6 2.46 -1.36 -20.26
CA GLN A 6 2.62 -0.21 -21.12
C GLN A 6 1.29 0.52 -21.22
N ASP A 7 1.34 1.84 -21.09
CA ASP A 7 0.23 2.75 -21.34
C ASP A 7 0.69 3.78 -22.37
N GLU A 8 -0.08 3.94 -23.42
CA GLU A 8 0.14 4.89 -24.49
C GLU A 8 -1.13 5.71 -24.72
N ALA A 9 -1.04 7.01 -24.60
CA ALA A 9 -2.17 7.89 -24.79
C ALA A 9 -1.75 9.27 -25.32
N THR A 10 -2.69 9.94 -25.93
CA THR A 10 -2.58 11.35 -26.29
C THR A 10 -3.46 12.18 -25.36
N ASN A 11 -3.06 13.42 -25.13
CA ASN A 11 -3.88 14.31 -24.32
C ASN A 11 -5.24 14.61 -24.95
N ALA A 12 -5.32 14.59 -26.26
CA ALA A 12 -6.57 14.80 -27.00
C ALA A 12 -7.59 13.71 -26.75
N ASP A 13 -7.14 12.47 -26.57
CA ASP A 13 -8.03 11.31 -26.37
C ASP A 13 -8.75 11.34 -25.02
N TRP A 14 -8.20 12.02 -24.05
CA TRP A 14 -8.73 12.04 -22.68
C TRP A 14 -9.62 13.25 -22.38
N GLY A 15 -9.70 14.20 -23.29
CA GLY A 15 -10.57 15.38 -23.17
C GLY A 15 -10.32 16.24 -21.94
N TYR A 16 -9.18 16.06 -21.31
CA TYR A 16 -8.84 16.80 -20.14
C TYR A 16 -7.57 17.41 -20.00
N SER A 17 -7.21 18.29 -19.59
CA SER A 17 -6.00 19.00 -19.54
C SER A 17 -5.81 19.93 -20.68
N GLN A 18 -6.89 20.21 -21.37
CA GLN A 18 -6.84 21.38 -22.20
C GLN A 18 -6.21 22.57 -21.47
N SER A 19 -6.54 22.73 -20.20
CA SER A 19 -5.92 23.72 -19.33
C SER A 19 -4.43 23.49 -19.06
N MET A 20 -3.92 22.27 -19.21
CA MET A 20 -2.49 21.98 -19.00
C MET A 20 -1.68 21.99 -20.29
N THR A 21 -2.31 21.67 -21.39
CA THR A 21 -1.64 21.51 -22.66
C THR A 21 -2.09 22.52 -23.71
N ASP A 22 -3.32 23.01 -23.65
CA ASP A 22 -3.77 24.06 -24.55
C ASP A 22 -2.92 25.30 -24.38
N GLY A 23 -2.10 25.49 -25.37
CA GLY A 23 -1.19 26.60 -25.41
C GLY A 23 0.05 26.45 -24.53
N ALA A 24 0.23 25.35 -23.78
CA ALA A 24 1.54 25.02 -23.28
C ALA A 24 2.42 24.64 -24.46
N VAL A 25 2.90 25.59 -25.13
CA VAL A 25 3.87 25.38 -26.19
C VAL A 25 5.16 25.04 -25.50
N LEU A 26 5.79 24.02 -25.97
CA LEU A 26 7.21 23.91 -25.77
C LEU A 26 7.83 25.20 -26.24
N SER A 27 8.26 25.99 -25.35
CA SER A 27 9.18 27.00 -25.66
C SER A 27 10.50 26.38 -25.95
N ASN A 28 10.53 25.64 -26.84
CA ASN A 28 11.80 25.02 -27.12
C ASN A 28 12.44 25.67 -28.29
N VAL A 29 12.33 26.95 -28.36
CA VAL A 29 13.35 27.67 -29.10
C VAL A 29 14.60 27.60 -28.22
N PRO A 30 15.60 26.75 -28.52
CA PRO A 30 16.81 26.71 -27.74
C PRO A 30 17.40 28.10 -27.57
N GLY A 31 17.81 28.45 -26.36
CA GLY A 31 18.43 29.75 -26.10
C GLY A 31 17.48 30.90 -25.87
N ARG A 32 16.19 30.67 -25.61
CA ARG A 32 15.22 31.74 -25.24
C ARG A 32 14.76 31.54 -23.79
N PRO A 33 15.51 31.99 -22.79
CA PRO A 33 15.18 31.84 -21.38
C PRO A 33 14.05 32.80 -20.96
N VAL A 34 13.45 32.46 -19.82
CA VAL A 34 12.58 33.30 -19.02
C VAL A 34 13.36 33.82 -17.83
N TYR A 35 13.26 35.10 -17.52
CA TYR A 35 13.93 35.71 -16.37
C TYR A 35 12.92 36.24 -15.35
N LEU A 36 13.30 36.20 -14.08
CA LEU A 36 12.64 36.97 -13.03
C LEU A 36 13.14 38.43 -13.05
N GLU A 37 12.41 39.33 -12.37
CA GLU A 37 12.75 40.72 -12.24
C GLU A 37 14.15 40.97 -11.65
N ASP A 38 14.63 40.09 -10.79
CA ASP A 38 15.96 40.11 -10.19
C ASP A 38 17.08 39.59 -11.09
N GLY A 39 16.75 39.20 -12.33
CA GLY A 39 17.68 38.62 -13.29
C GLY A 39 17.91 37.10 -13.14
N THR A 40 17.21 36.42 -12.23
CA THR A 40 17.30 34.98 -12.10
C THR A 40 16.68 34.28 -13.31
N GLU A 41 17.45 33.42 -13.96
CA GLU A 41 16.95 32.60 -15.06
C GLU A 41 16.05 31.48 -14.56
N VAL A 42 14.85 31.37 -15.12
CA VAL A 42 13.92 30.26 -14.88
C VAL A 42 14.25 29.14 -15.85
N THR A 43 15.05 28.20 -15.42
CA THR A 43 15.52 27.13 -16.29
C THR A 43 14.47 26.05 -16.47
N ARG A 44 14.46 25.43 -17.66
CA ARG A 44 13.75 24.20 -17.91
C ARG A 44 14.46 23.05 -17.21
N VAL A 45 13.77 22.29 -16.41
CA VAL A 45 14.41 21.27 -15.58
C VAL A 45 13.64 20.00 -15.59
N PRO A 46 14.36 18.87 -15.46
CA PRO A 46 13.74 17.58 -15.25
C PRO A 46 12.77 17.59 -14.07
N VAL A 47 11.65 16.96 -14.27
CA VAL A 47 10.63 16.79 -13.26
C VAL A 47 11.17 15.89 -12.14
N GLY A 48 11.23 16.34 -10.89
CA GLY A 48 11.62 15.47 -9.80
C GLY A 48 12.31 16.13 -8.64
N GLU A 49 12.79 17.35 -8.81
CA GLU A 49 13.49 18.07 -7.75
C GLU A 49 12.70 19.26 -7.26
N GLU A 50 12.94 19.66 -6.02
CA GLU A 50 12.39 20.89 -5.48
C GLU A 50 13.12 22.09 -6.10
N SER A 51 12.43 22.79 -6.97
CA SER A 51 13.05 23.93 -7.68
C SER A 51 12.03 24.74 -8.44
N LEU A 52 12.38 25.98 -8.72
CA LEU A 52 11.63 26.86 -9.58
C LEU A 52 12.03 26.64 -11.05
N LYS A 53 11.06 26.33 -11.90
CA LYS A 53 11.36 25.93 -13.28
C LYS A 53 10.31 26.42 -14.25
N ALA A 54 10.78 26.81 -15.43
CA ALA A 54 9.91 27.02 -16.57
C ALA A 54 9.72 25.67 -17.29
N TRP A 55 8.49 25.27 -17.39
CA TRP A 55 8.14 24.06 -18.10
C TRP A 55 7.12 24.35 -19.19
N MET A 56 7.47 23.94 -20.38
CA MET A 56 6.65 24.18 -21.54
C MET A 56 6.32 22.86 -22.18
N LEU A 57 5.04 22.55 -22.19
CA LEU A 57 4.51 21.37 -22.84
C LEU A 57 3.96 21.73 -24.21
N PRO A 58 4.02 20.85 -25.20
CA PRO A 58 3.29 21.00 -26.45
C PRO A 58 1.80 21.06 -26.18
N GLY A 59 1.04 21.67 -27.08
CA GLY A 59 -0.42 21.71 -27.00
C GLY A 59 -1.05 20.31 -27.00
N SER A 60 -0.43 19.39 -27.72
CA SER A 60 -0.76 17.95 -27.73
C SER A 60 0.52 17.16 -27.86
N TYR A 61 0.60 16.04 -27.15
CA TYR A 61 1.73 15.12 -27.24
C TYR A 61 1.29 13.70 -26.95
N ILE A 62 2.05 12.74 -27.48
CA ILE A 62 1.92 11.33 -27.16
C ILE A 62 2.90 11.04 -26.03
N TYR A 63 2.46 10.32 -25.02
CA TYR A 63 3.35 9.79 -24.00
C TYR A 63 3.33 8.28 -23.97
N MET A 64 4.44 7.70 -23.54
CA MET A 64 4.58 6.27 -23.26
C MET A 64 4.86 6.12 -21.77
N TYR A 65 4.13 5.21 -21.12
CA TYR A 65 4.32 4.89 -19.73
C TYR A 65 4.51 3.40 -19.55
N ASP A 66 5.72 3.01 -19.25
CA ASP A 66 6.11 1.61 -19.12
C ASP A 66 6.36 1.24 -17.67
N VAL A 67 5.95 0.04 -17.28
CA VAL A 67 6.27 -0.52 -15.97
C VAL A 67 6.97 -1.88 -16.14
N TYR A 68 8.24 -1.93 -15.80
CA TYR A 68 9.07 -3.13 -15.90
C TYR A 68 9.29 -3.74 -14.54
N GLY A 69 8.68 -4.91 -14.28
CA GLY A 69 8.89 -5.70 -13.08
C GLY A 69 9.75 -6.94 -13.34
N LYS A 70 10.69 -7.20 -12.44
CA LYS A 70 11.49 -8.44 -12.39
C LYS A 70 11.56 -8.91 -10.94
N GLU A 71 10.55 -9.66 -10.51
CA GLU A 71 10.46 -10.16 -9.14
C GLU A 71 11.42 -11.31 -8.90
N LEU A 72 12.12 -11.26 -7.76
CA LEU A 72 12.94 -12.35 -7.25
C LEU A 72 12.44 -12.70 -5.85
N ASN A 73 12.09 -13.97 -5.66
CA ASN A 73 11.68 -14.51 -4.38
C ASN A 73 12.48 -15.78 -4.10
N THR A 74 13.16 -15.79 -2.96
CA THR A 74 13.89 -16.95 -2.47
C THR A 74 13.27 -17.40 -1.15
N PHE A 75 13.07 -18.69 -0.99
CA PHE A 75 12.51 -19.27 0.22
C PHE A 75 13.29 -20.52 0.61
N ALA A 76 13.67 -20.60 1.89
CA ALA A 76 14.27 -21.78 2.49
C ALA A 76 13.54 -22.10 3.79
N LYS A 77 13.30 -23.37 4.07
CA LYS A 77 12.65 -23.82 5.30
C LYS A 77 13.28 -25.12 5.80
N LEU A 78 13.54 -25.15 7.10
CA LEU A 78 13.96 -26.33 7.82
C LEU A 78 12.92 -26.67 8.89
N THR A 79 12.53 -27.92 9.00
CA THR A 79 11.60 -28.37 10.03
C THR A 79 12.05 -29.73 10.53
N THR A 80 12.06 -29.89 11.85
CA THR A 80 12.33 -31.15 12.50
C THR A 80 11.18 -31.53 13.45
N ASN A 81 10.95 -32.82 13.63
CA ASN A 81 9.89 -33.34 14.46
C ASN A 81 10.47 -34.39 15.41
N PHE A 82 10.14 -34.27 16.68
CA PHE A 82 10.46 -35.24 17.72
C PHE A 82 9.15 -35.80 18.25
N ALA A 83 9.02 -37.13 18.31
CA ALA A 83 7.87 -37.80 18.88
C ALA A 83 8.29 -38.60 20.08
N GLY A 84 7.49 -38.59 21.14
CA GLY A 84 7.71 -39.29 22.36
C GLY A 84 6.39 -39.73 23.02
N LYS A 85 6.50 -40.61 24.04
CA LYS A 85 5.36 -41.05 24.81
C LYS A 85 5.73 -41.11 26.29
N THR A 86 4.87 -40.55 27.13
CA THR A 86 5.00 -40.60 28.60
C THR A 86 3.69 -41.10 29.18
N GLY A 87 3.65 -42.41 29.51
CA GLY A 87 2.42 -43.06 29.97
C GLY A 87 1.30 -42.96 28.91
N PRO A 88 0.12 -42.39 29.24
CA PRO A 88 -1.00 -42.24 28.31
C PRO A 88 -0.87 -40.97 27.42
N ILE A 89 0.23 -40.21 27.53
CA ILE A 89 0.43 -38.94 26.83
C ILE A 89 1.40 -39.15 25.67
N HIS A 90 0.96 -38.79 24.48
CA HIS A 90 1.79 -38.72 23.28
C HIS A 90 2.23 -37.27 23.05
N HIS A 91 3.52 -37.10 22.83
CA HIS A 91 4.17 -35.81 22.60
C HIS A 91 4.67 -35.71 21.17
N ARG A 92 4.53 -34.56 20.57
CA ARG A 92 5.15 -34.24 19.29
C ARG A 92 5.65 -32.79 19.29
N LEU A 93 6.96 -32.65 19.48
CA LEU A 93 7.64 -31.36 19.39
C LEU A 93 8.04 -31.09 17.92
N ILE A 94 7.66 -29.93 17.40
CA ILE A 94 8.00 -29.45 16.08
C ILE A 94 8.85 -28.19 16.25
N LEU A 95 10.07 -28.21 15.70
CA LEU A 95 10.95 -27.05 15.65
C LEU A 95 11.18 -26.68 14.18
N GLY A 96 11.24 -25.40 13.89
CA GLY A 96 11.51 -24.99 12.53
C GLY A 96 12.03 -23.57 12.42
N ALA A 97 12.69 -23.35 11.30
CA ALA A 97 13.13 -22.03 10.86
C ALA A 97 12.83 -21.87 9.37
N ASP A 98 12.51 -20.67 8.98
CA ASP A 98 12.37 -20.31 7.57
C ASP A 98 13.00 -18.94 7.28
N PHE A 99 13.48 -18.81 6.07
CA PHE A 99 14.03 -17.58 5.53
C PHE A 99 13.36 -17.27 4.21
N ARG A 100 12.96 -16.03 4.04
CA ARG A 100 12.42 -15.50 2.80
C ARG A 100 13.13 -14.23 2.42
N ASN A 101 13.55 -14.14 1.16
CA ASN A 101 14.06 -12.94 0.56
C ASN A 101 13.15 -12.58 -0.63
N SER A 102 12.70 -11.34 -0.72
CA SER A 102 11.84 -10.88 -1.81
C SER A 102 12.19 -9.45 -2.21
N GLY A 103 12.18 -9.19 -3.50
CA GLY A 103 12.48 -7.89 -4.08
C GLY A 103 12.18 -7.84 -5.57
N ASN A 104 12.50 -6.71 -6.19
CA ASN A 104 12.24 -6.48 -7.59
C ASN A 104 13.44 -5.81 -8.25
N LEU A 105 14.00 -6.45 -9.28
CA LEU A 105 15.14 -5.99 -10.04
C LEU A 105 14.75 -5.23 -11.33
N GLY A 106 13.47 -4.91 -11.48
CA GLY A 106 12.93 -4.24 -12.65
C GLY A 106 13.35 -2.78 -12.76
N LYS A 107 13.26 -2.25 -13.97
CA LYS A 107 13.47 -0.81 -14.25
C LYS A 107 12.36 0.06 -13.64
N GLY A 108 11.24 -0.56 -13.24
CA GLY A 108 10.11 0.13 -12.62
C GLY A 108 9.33 1.01 -13.59
N LYS A 109 8.91 2.17 -13.12
CA LYS A 109 8.18 3.16 -13.88
C LYS A 109 9.13 3.95 -14.76
N VAL A 110 8.90 3.90 -16.07
CA VAL A 110 9.75 4.56 -17.06
C VAL A 110 8.87 5.36 -18.02
N PHE A 111 9.17 6.62 -18.17
CA PHE A 111 8.59 7.50 -19.17
C PHE A 111 9.56 8.63 -19.51
N ASP A 112 9.32 9.30 -20.62
CA ASP A 112 10.08 10.47 -20.99
C ASP A 112 9.74 11.64 -20.04
N PRO A 113 10.69 12.17 -19.27
CA PRO A 113 10.43 13.31 -18.40
C PRO A 113 9.95 14.58 -19.14
N GLU A 114 10.22 14.68 -20.42
CA GLU A 114 9.78 15.79 -21.25
C GLU A 114 8.34 15.65 -21.73
N ASN A 115 7.88 14.40 -21.87
CA ASN A 115 6.50 14.07 -22.24
C ASN A 115 5.87 13.17 -21.17
N PRO A 116 5.71 13.68 -19.94
CA PRO A 116 5.23 12.88 -18.81
C PRO A 116 3.78 12.47 -19.03
N PRO A 117 3.36 11.32 -18.47
CA PRO A 117 1.96 10.93 -18.48
C PRO A 117 1.09 12.03 -17.90
N TYR A 118 -0.08 12.22 -18.48
CA TYR A 118 -1.03 13.22 -17.99
C TYR A 118 -1.29 13.03 -16.48
N ARG A 119 -1.33 14.14 -15.78
CA ARG A 119 -1.55 14.19 -14.34
C ARG A 119 -2.74 15.05 -14.02
N ASN A 120 -3.67 14.46 -13.32
CA ASN A 120 -4.71 15.26 -12.71
C ASN A 120 -4.09 16.04 -11.54
N LEU A 121 -4.08 17.37 -11.64
CA LEU A 121 -3.64 18.28 -10.57
C LEU A 121 -4.65 18.36 -9.43
N SER A 122 -5.46 17.33 -9.20
CA SER A 122 -6.31 17.33 -8.03
C SER A 122 -5.46 17.34 -6.75
N TYR A 123 -5.90 18.10 -5.79
CA TYR A 123 -5.23 18.51 -4.56
C TYR A 123 -4.56 17.41 -3.71
N ASP A 124 -4.79 16.16 -4.04
CA ASP A 124 -4.38 15.03 -3.21
C ASP A 124 -3.30 14.16 -3.82
N PHE A 125 -2.82 14.48 -5.03
CA PHE A 125 -1.94 13.57 -5.73
C PHE A 125 -0.57 14.18 -6.02
N ALA A 126 0.41 13.52 -5.46
CA ALA A 126 1.77 13.68 -5.88
C ALA A 126 1.90 13.34 -7.37
N SER A 127 2.62 14.15 -8.08
CA SER A 127 2.93 13.90 -9.49
C SER A 127 3.72 12.61 -9.66
N GLN A 128 3.51 11.92 -10.77
CA GLN A 128 4.29 10.73 -11.06
C GLN A 128 5.74 11.08 -11.40
N ARG A 129 6.64 10.20 -10.98
CA ARG A 129 8.07 10.27 -11.29
C ARG A 129 8.56 8.89 -11.71
N ASN A 130 9.62 8.87 -12.50
CA ASN A 130 10.35 7.65 -12.78
C ASN A 130 10.85 7.04 -11.47
N ARG A 131 10.72 5.73 -11.33
CA ARG A 131 11.21 5.00 -10.17
C ARG A 131 11.65 3.61 -10.57
N ALA A 132 12.93 3.31 -10.37
CA ALA A 132 13.45 1.97 -10.58
C ALA A 132 13.11 1.07 -9.38
N PHE A 133 12.52 -0.10 -9.63
CA PHE A 133 12.22 -1.05 -8.56
C PHE A 133 13.47 -1.69 -7.98
N LYS A 134 14.54 -1.79 -8.77
CA LYS A 134 15.86 -2.28 -8.32
C LYS A 134 16.49 -1.43 -7.22
N ASP A 135 16.07 -0.17 -7.07
CA ASP A 135 16.59 0.75 -6.06
C ASP A 135 15.85 0.58 -4.72
N ILE A 136 14.79 -0.23 -4.69
CA ILE A 136 14.07 -0.60 -3.45
C ILE A 136 14.81 -1.76 -2.79
N PRO A 137 15.20 -1.66 -1.51
CA PRO A 137 15.88 -2.73 -0.80
C PRO A 137 15.07 -4.02 -0.77
N PHE A 138 15.75 -5.16 -0.85
CA PHE A 138 15.11 -6.46 -0.68
C PHE A 138 14.62 -6.64 0.75
N MET A 139 13.43 -7.20 0.90
CA MET A 139 12.89 -7.59 2.18
C MET A 139 13.40 -8.97 2.57
N ASN A 140 14.18 -9.03 3.64
CA ASN A 140 14.65 -10.27 4.26
C ASN A 140 13.80 -10.58 5.48
N HIS A 141 13.20 -11.75 5.52
CA HIS A 141 12.34 -12.22 6.59
C HIS A 141 12.87 -13.54 7.13
N LEU A 142 13.18 -13.58 8.42
CA LEU A 142 13.56 -14.78 9.17
C LEU A 142 12.46 -15.13 10.15
N GLY A 143 12.04 -16.38 10.16
CA GLY A 143 11.09 -16.93 11.13
C GLY A 143 11.67 -18.15 11.85
N VAL A 144 11.48 -18.21 13.16
CA VAL A 144 11.84 -19.37 13.99
C VAL A 144 10.61 -19.74 14.82
N TYR A 145 10.30 -21.03 14.89
CA TYR A 145 9.12 -21.46 15.63
C TYR A 145 9.33 -22.80 16.36
N ALA A 146 8.58 -22.94 17.45
CA ALA A 146 8.42 -24.16 18.19
C ALA A 146 6.94 -24.42 18.45
N GLU A 147 6.51 -25.68 18.33
CA GLU A 147 5.15 -26.12 18.61
C GLU A 147 5.19 -27.47 19.29
N GLU A 148 4.52 -27.60 20.44
CA GLU A 148 4.27 -28.85 21.11
C GLU A 148 2.82 -29.27 20.89
N LYS A 149 2.64 -30.53 20.47
CA LYS A 149 1.35 -31.21 20.36
C LYS A 149 1.28 -32.34 21.40
N ILE A 150 0.28 -32.26 22.24
CA ILE A 150 0.00 -33.21 23.30
C ILE A 150 -1.32 -33.89 22.98
N GLN A 151 -1.31 -35.21 22.91
CA GLN A 151 -2.50 -36.07 22.89
C GLN A 151 -2.53 -36.87 24.16
N TRP A 152 -3.50 -36.64 25.00
CA TRP A 152 -3.68 -37.31 26.26
C TRP A 152 -4.92 -38.20 26.23
N LEU A 153 -4.71 -39.52 26.38
CA LEU A 153 -5.76 -40.52 26.43
C LEU A 153 -6.18 -40.75 27.89
N MET A 154 -7.33 -40.19 28.29
CA MET A 154 -7.91 -40.26 29.62
C MET A 154 -9.04 -41.31 29.62
N GLY A 155 -8.70 -42.59 29.61
CA GLY A 155 -9.67 -43.69 29.48
C GLY A 155 -10.37 -43.64 28.11
N LYS A 156 -11.67 -43.29 28.09
CA LYS A 156 -12.44 -43.14 26.84
C LYS A 156 -12.43 -41.75 26.26
N HIS A 157 -11.92 -40.75 26.99
CA HIS A 157 -11.83 -39.38 26.60
C HIS A 157 -10.47 -39.07 26.00
N GLU A 158 -10.43 -38.19 25.05
CA GLU A 158 -9.20 -37.69 24.43
C GLU A 158 -9.10 -36.18 24.59
N LEU A 159 -7.95 -35.70 25.06
CA LEU A 159 -7.59 -34.30 25.13
C LEU A 159 -6.42 -34.05 24.17
N ASN A 160 -6.62 -33.16 23.21
CA ASN A 160 -5.58 -32.72 22.32
C ASN A 160 -5.26 -31.23 22.60
N ILE A 161 -4.00 -30.92 22.80
CA ILE A 161 -3.50 -29.56 22.95
C ILE A 161 -2.38 -29.34 21.93
N SER A 162 -2.41 -28.23 21.23
CA SER A 162 -1.31 -27.77 20.40
C SER A 162 -0.98 -26.34 20.83
N ALA A 163 0.21 -26.13 21.39
CA ALA A 163 0.69 -24.83 21.80
C ALA A 163 1.99 -24.51 21.06
N GLY A 164 2.10 -23.32 20.51
CA GLY A 164 3.28 -22.92 19.75
C GLY A 164 3.56 -21.43 19.86
N ILE A 165 4.81 -21.09 19.60
CA ILE A 165 5.29 -19.74 19.50
C ILE A 165 6.17 -19.61 18.26
N ARG A 166 5.99 -18.53 17.55
CA ARG A 166 6.82 -18.16 16.42
C ARG A 166 7.39 -16.74 16.65
N TRP A 167 8.66 -16.60 16.41
CA TRP A 167 9.32 -15.30 16.30
C TRP A 167 9.61 -15.00 14.84
N ASP A 168 9.21 -13.82 14.39
CA ASP A 168 9.44 -13.31 13.04
C ASP A 168 10.26 -12.04 13.09
N LYS A 169 11.29 -11.94 12.24
CA LYS A 169 12.10 -10.75 12.07
C LYS A 169 12.16 -10.35 10.62
N VAL A 170 11.80 -9.11 10.33
CA VAL A 170 12.01 -8.46 9.03
C VAL A 170 13.22 -7.53 9.16
N CYS A 171 14.29 -7.83 8.44
CA CYS A 171 15.53 -7.04 8.50
C CYS A 171 15.26 -5.60 8.05
N GLY A 172 15.78 -4.64 8.82
CA GLY A 172 15.56 -3.21 8.56
C GLY A 172 14.20 -2.67 8.99
N PHE A 173 13.31 -3.53 9.56
CA PHE A 173 11.97 -3.10 9.96
C PHE A 173 11.65 -3.40 11.44
N GLY A 174 11.68 -4.65 11.86
CA GLY A 174 11.34 -5.02 13.23
C GLY A 174 11.10 -6.51 13.40
N ASP A 175 10.70 -6.90 14.60
CA ASP A 175 10.43 -8.28 14.95
C ASP A 175 9.21 -8.41 15.88
N GLY A 176 8.78 -9.64 16.11
CA GLY A 176 7.69 -9.91 17.03
C GLY A 176 7.36 -11.38 17.20
N PHE A 177 6.48 -11.67 18.17
CA PHE A 177 6.07 -13.02 18.54
C PHE A 177 4.61 -13.30 18.20
N SER A 178 4.37 -14.50 17.67
CA SER A 178 3.07 -15.05 17.29
C SER A 178 2.76 -16.29 18.11
N PRO A 179 2.28 -16.18 19.35
CA PRO A 179 1.84 -17.30 20.14
C PRO A 179 0.49 -17.83 19.62
N ARG A 180 0.31 -19.15 19.73
CA ARG A 180 -0.96 -19.82 19.44
C ARG A 180 -1.19 -21.01 20.36
N ILE A 181 -2.44 -21.26 20.68
CA ILE A 181 -2.87 -22.44 21.40
C ILE A 181 -4.19 -22.91 20.82
N ASN A 182 -4.31 -24.21 20.63
CA ASN A 182 -5.54 -24.90 20.25
C ASN A 182 -5.74 -26.07 21.22
N ALA A 183 -6.95 -26.27 21.66
CA ALA A 183 -7.31 -27.41 22.51
C ALA A 183 -8.62 -28.02 22.03
N SER A 184 -8.73 -29.33 22.14
CA SER A 184 -9.98 -30.05 21.95
C SER A 184 -10.11 -31.17 22.98
N VAL A 185 -11.31 -31.37 23.50
CA VAL A 185 -11.61 -32.40 24.47
C VAL A 185 -12.92 -33.13 24.13
N ASP A 186 -12.89 -34.42 24.15
CA ASP A 186 -14.10 -35.25 24.02
C ASP A 186 -14.89 -35.22 25.32
N ILE A 187 -15.97 -34.43 25.36
CA ILE A 187 -16.90 -34.35 26.50
C ILE A 187 -17.70 -35.65 26.59
N ILE A 188 -18.22 -36.12 25.47
CA ILE A 188 -18.87 -37.44 25.33
C ILE A 188 -18.08 -38.18 24.27
N PRO A 189 -17.38 -39.26 24.65
CA PRO A 189 -16.52 -40.01 23.75
C PRO A 189 -17.21 -40.35 22.42
N ARG A 190 -16.59 -40.01 21.31
CA ARG A 190 -17.08 -40.24 19.94
C ARG A 190 -18.32 -39.43 19.52
N HIS A 191 -18.98 -38.71 20.47
CA HIS A 191 -20.23 -38.00 20.17
C HIS A 191 -20.10 -36.49 20.26
N LEU A 192 -19.43 -35.95 21.30
CA LEU A 192 -19.35 -34.51 21.53
C LEU A 192 -17.92 -34.09 21.85
N THR A 193 -17.35 -33.28 21.01
CA THR A 193 -16.03 -32.65 21.19
C THR A 193 -16.19 -31.16 21.34
N LEU A 194 -15.59 -30.59 22.37
CA LEU A 194 -15.44 -29.14 22.56
C LEU A 194 -14.07 -28.72 22.04
N ARG A 195 -14.02 -27.63 21.26
CA ARG A 195 -12.78 -27.04 20.73
C ARG A 195 -12.65 -25.59 21.14
N GLY A 196 -11.42 -25.19 21.41
CA GLY A 196 -11.09 -23.79 21.65
C GLY A 196 -9.74 -23.45 21.03
N ALA A 197 -9.61 -22.22 20.55
CA ALA A 197 -8.37 -21.73 19.98
C ALA A 197 -8.16 -20.25 20.29
N TYR A 198 -6.91 -19.88 20.49
CA TYR A 198 -6.47 -18.51 20.59
C TYR A 198 -5.12 -18.36 19.89
N GLY A 199 -4.96 -17.28 19.13
CA GLY A 199 -3.68 -17.00 18.50
C GLY A 199 -3.50 -15.53 18.14
N ILE A 200 -2.23 -15.14 18.07
CA ILE A 200 -1.79 -13.86 17.53
C ILE A 200 -1.03 -14.14 16.25
N THR A 201 -1.42 -13.48 15.17
CA THR A 201 -0.69 -13.55 13.90
C THR A 201 -0.09 -12.17 13.62
N LEU A 202 1.20 -12.16 13.32
CA LEU A 202 1.92 -10.99 12.85
C LEU A 202 1.92 -10.93 11.34
N LYS A 203 1.77 -9.73 10.81
CA LYS A 203 1.91 -9.45 9.38
C LYS A 203 2.91 -8.33 9.18
N ALA A 204 3.99 -8.63 8.47
CA ALA A 204 4.94 -7.60 8.03
C ALA A 204 4.30 -6.70 6.96
N PRO A 205 4.71 -5.43 6.85
CA PRO A 205 4.29 -4.57 5.74
C PRO A 205 4.86 -5.09 4.42
N THR A 206 4.22 -4.74 3.33
CA THR A 206 4.78 -4.97 2.01
C THR A 206 5.85 -3.94 1.68
N LEU A 207 6.67 -4.20 0.65
CA LEU A 207 7.68 -3.24 0.18
C LEU A 207 7.06 -1.88 -0.17
N LEU A 208 5.83 -1.84 -0.68
CA LEU A 208 5.11 -0.61 -0.97
C LEU A 208 4.87 0.25 0.29
N TYR A 209 4.59 -0.39 1.43
CA TYR A 209 4.41 0.31 2.70
C TYR A 209 5.74 0.68 3.36
N MET A 210 6.77 -0.14 3.18
CA MET A 210 8.10 0.14 3.73
C MET A 210 8.79 1.27 2.97
N TYR A 211 8.66 1.26 1.66
CA TYR A 211 9.35 2.18 0.74
C TYR A 211 8.36 2.81 -0.24
N PRO A 212 7.45 3.69 0.23
CA PRO A 212 6.53 4.40 -0.64
C PRO A 212 7.26 5.33 -1.60
N ASP A 213 6.59 5.77 -2.66
CA ASP A 213 7.07 6.87 -3.49
C ASP A 213 7.11 8.16 -2.67
N LYS A 214 8.04 9.04 -3.00
CA LYS A 214 8.02 10.41 -2.49
C LYS A 214 6.77 11.15 -3.02
N ALA A 215 6.28 12.09 -2.26
CA ALA A 215 5.17 12.94 -2.66
C ALA A 215 5.72 14.19 -3.39
N TYR A 216 5.42 14.30 -4.69
CA TYR A 216 5.84 15.40 -5.55
C TYR A 216 4.64 16.30 -5.89
N PHE A 217 4.74 17.56 -5.59
CA PHE A 217 3.71 18.56 -5.91
C PHE A 217 4.25 19.59 -6.88
N ASP A 218 3.69 19.62 -8.07
CA ASP A 218 4.04 20.61 -9.09
C ASP A 218 3.03 21.76 -9.01
N LEU A 219 3.44 22.88 -8.43
CA LEU A 219 2.62 24.06 -8.23
C LEU A 219 2.83 25.02 -9.38
N VAL A 220 1.77 25.34 -10.12
CA VAL A 220 1.83 26.26 -11.25
C VAL A 220 1.82 27.69 -10.72
N ASN A 221 2.96 28.35 -10.79
CA ASN A 221 3.18 29.73 -10.32
C ASN A 221 2.78 30.78 -11.36
N PHE A 222 2.89 30.41 -12.65
CA PHE A 222 2.52 31.26 -13.80
C PHE A 222 2.08 30.34 -14.95
N ASN A 223 1.07 30.78 -15.68
CA ASN A 223 0.60 30.12 -16.88
C ASN A 223 -0.08 31.11 -17.82
N ASN A 224 0.47 31.27 -19.00
CA ASN A 224 -0.13 32.12 -20.06
C ASN A 224 -0.68 31.26 -21.23
N ALA A 225 -0.84 29.97 -21.06
CA ALA A 225 -1.24 29.05 -22.11
C ALA A 225 -2.57 29.40 -22.78
N SER A 226 -3.54 29.92 -22.00
CA SER A 226 -4.88 30.30 -22.48
C SER A 226 -4.96 31.76 -22.97
N THR A 227 -3.85 32.49 -23.01
CA THR A 227 -3.83 33.88 -23.47
C THR A 227 -3.76 33.98 -24.98
N SER A 228 -3.97 35.20 -25.51
CA SER A 228 -3.75 35.52 -26.92
C SER A 228 -2.27 35.64 -27.33
N ALA A 229 -1.36 35.22 -26.45
CA ALA A 229 0.06 35.22 -26.75
C ALA A 229 0.36 34.29 -27.94
N PRO A 230 1.30 34.67 -28.81
CA PRO A 230 1.74 33.85 -29.91
C PRO A 230 2.25 32.47 -29.41
N ASP A 231 2.08 31.44 -30.19
CA ASP A 231 2.46 30.07 -29.79
C ASP A 231 3.91 30.01 -29.35
N GLY A 232 4.88 30.46 -29.89
CA GLY A 232 6.26 30.45 -29.40
C GLY A 232 6.54 31.25 -28.11
N GLN A 233 5.52 31.85 -27.50
CA GLN A 233 5.64 32.66 -26.29
C GLN A 233 4.75 32.18 -25.14
N LYS A 234 4.12 31.02 -25.29
CA LYS A 234 3.29 30.40 -24.23
C LYS A 234 4.13 29.51 -23.37
N PHE A 235 4.02 29.62 -22.05
CA PHE A 235 4.78 28.79 -21.09
C PHE A 235 4.12 28.73 -19.73
N GLN A 236 4.61 27.81 -18.92
CA GLN A 236 4.25 27.69 -17.50
C GLN A 236 5.51 27.76 -16.64
N VAL A 237 5.38 28.33 -15.45
CA VAL A 237 6.40 28.27 -14.40
C VAL A 237 5.87 27.44 -13.27
N ILE A 238 6.63 26.45 -12.86
CA ILE A 238 6.23 25.45 -11.89
C ILE A 238 7.27 25.35 -10.78
N THR A 239 6.83 25.39 -9.54
CA THR A 239 7.64 24.99 -8.37
C THR A 239 7.28 23.59 -7.97
N THR A 240 8.27 22.71 -7.96
CA THR A 240 8.10 21.34 -7.43
C THR A 240 8.45 21.34 -5.95
N ARG A 241 7.57 20.76 -5.12
CA ARG A 241 7.78 20.47 -3.71
C ARG A 241 7.83 18.97 -3.52
N VAL A 242 8.81 18.49 -2.76
CA VAL A 242 9.06 17.06 -2.55
C VAL A 242 8.99 16.75 -1.07
N PHE A 243 8.20 15.74 -0.70
CA PHE A 243 8.10 15.28 0.67
C PHE A 243 8.36 13.78 0.75
N ASP A 244 9.05 13.38 1.80
CA ASP A 244 9.24 11.97 2.12
C ASP A 244 7.94 11.41 2.70
N ALA A 245 7.38 10.40 2.05
CA ALA A 245 6.17 9.70 2.49
C ALA A 245 6.49 8.45 3.32
N GLU A 246 7.75 8.14 3.56
CA GLU A 246 8.15 7.02 4.40
C GLU A 246 7.72 7.23 5.86
N ASN A 247 7.16 6.18 6.46
CA ASN A 247 6.86 6.15 7.88
C ASN A 247 7.78 5.17 8.60
N LYS A 248 8.81 5.70 9.26
CA LYS A 248 9.79 4.90 10.02
C LYS A 248 9.23 4.29 11.30
N ASN A 249 8.02 4.67 11.70
CA ASN A 249 7.34 4.18 12.91
C ASN A 249 6.30 3.09 12.60
N LEU A 250 6.37 2.45 11.44
CA LEU A 250 5.52 1.31 11.15
C LEU A 250 5.89 0.12 12.04
N GLU A 251 4.86 -0.55 12.54
CA GLU A 251 4.98 -1.79 13.32
C GLU A 251 4.38 -2.97 12.58
N MET A 252 4.76 -4.19 12.95
CA MET A 252 4.07 -5.38 12.46
C MET A 252 2.59 -5.34 12.88
N ALA A 253 1.70 -5.50 11.93
CA ALA A 253 0.28 -5.58 12.21
C ALA A 253 -0.03 -6.86 13.00
N LYS A 254 -0.80 -6.72 14.09
CA LYS A 254 -1.15 -7.80 15.01
C LYS A 254 -2.63 -8.14 14.86
N ASN A 255 -2.90 -9.37 14.49
CA ASN A 255 -4.25 -9.91 14.43
C ASN A 255 -4.45 -10.95 15.54
N LYS A 256 -5.43 -10.72 16.39
CA LYS A 256 -5.80 -11.60 17.52
C LYS A 256 -7.06 -12.36 17.15
N LYS A 257 -7.01 -13.69 17.19
CA LYS A 257 -8.15 -14.55 16.89
C LYS A 257 -8.46 -15.46 18.08
N CYS A 258 -9.75 -15.55 18.40
CA CYS A 258 -10.29 -16.46 19.40
C CYS A 258 -11.43 -17.25 18.80
N GLU A 259 -11.47 -18.55 19.04
CA GLU A 259 -12.48 -19.46 18.51
C GLU A 259 -12.98 -20.41 19.59
N LEU A 260 -14.28 -20.73 19.54
CA LEU A 260 -14.91 -21.77 20.34
C LEU A 260 -15.79 -22.60 19.42
N GLY A 261 -15.60 -23.92 19.43
CA GLY A 261 -16.31 -24.83 18.54
C GLY A 261 -16.88 -26.03 19.26
N LEU A 262 -17.96 -26.54 18.71
CA LEU A 262 -18.66 -27.76 19.14
C LEU A 262 -18.79 -28.67 17.94
N ASP A 263 -18.37 -29.95 18.12
CA ASP A 263 -18.51 -31.01 17.13
C ASP A 263 -19.41 -32.10 17.73
N LEU A 264 -20.56 -32.26 17.13
CA LEU A 264 -21.52 -33.31 17.51
C LEU A 264 -21.58 -34.36 16.41
N LYS A 265 -21.43 -35.65 16.82
CA LYS A 265 -21.54 -36.82 15.93
C LYS A 265 -22.59 -37.75 16.48
N PHE A 266 -23.59 -38.05 15.68
CA PHE A 266 -24.65 -38.96 16.06
C PHE A 266 -25.03 -39.86 14.89
N ASN A 267 -24.80 -41.15 15.00
CA ASN A 267 -24.94 -42.13 13.91
C ASN A 267 -24.17 -41.68 12.64
N LYS A 268 -24.92 -41.39 11.55
CA LYS A 268 -24.39 -40.94 10.28
C LYS A 268 -24.32 -39.39 10.19
N MET A 269 -24.81 -38.67 11.19
CA MET A 269 -24.88 -37.22 11.19
C MET A 269 -23.67 -36.60 11.87
N ARG A 270 -23.24 -35.43 11.36
CA ARG A 270 -22.16 -34.62 11.94
C ARG A 270 -22.58 -33.18 11.90
N PHE A 271 -22.41 -32.49 13.03
CA PHE A 271 -22.73 -31.08 13.16
C PHE A 271 -21.53 -30.38 13.77
N PHE A 272 -21.00 -29.38 13.02
CA PHE A 272 -19.90 -28.54 13.45
C PHE A 272 -20.39 -27.11 13.56
N ILE A 273 -20.17 -26.48 14.70
CA ILE A 273 -20.46 -25.07 14.91
C ILE A 273 -19.23 -24.43 15.52
N THR A 274 -18.79 -23.30 14.97
CA THR A 274 -17.67 -22.53 15.49
C THR A 274 -18.05 -21.05 15.58
N ALA A 275 -17.99 -20.49 16.78
CA ALA A 275 -18.06 -19.05 16.99
C ALA A 275 -16.64 -18.50 17.07
N TYR A 276 -16.40 -17.34 16.43
CA TYR A 276 -15.09 -16.73 16.42
C TYR A 276 -15.14 -15.22 16.56
N GLN A 277 -14.05 -14.66 17.04
CA GLN A 277 -13.76 -13.25 17.05
C GLN A 277 -12.34 -13.02 16.55
N GLU A 278 -12.20 -12.09 15.60
CA GLU A 278 -10.93 -11.64 15.08
C GLU A 278 -10.83 -10.12 15.26
N LYS A 279 -9.70 -9.65 15.81
CA LYS A 279 -9.46 -8.24 16.09
C LYS A 279 -8.08 -7.82 15.65
N CYS A 280 -8.02 -6.72 14.90
CA CYS A 280 -6.80 -6.03 14.55
C CYS A 280 -6.94 -4.56 14.97
N ASP A 281 -5.97 -4.04 15.72
CA ASP A 281 -5.97 -2.66 16.21
C ASP A 281 -4.92 -1.79 15.49
N ASN A 282 -3.96 -2.40 14.76
CA ASN A 282 -2.84 -1.73 14.12
C ASN A 282 -2.58 -2.25 12.69
N GLY A 283 -3.64 -2.52 11.94
CA GLY A 283 -3.53 -2.90 10.52
C GLY A 283 -3.00 -1.76 9.66
N TYR A 284 -2.48 -2.11 8.49
CA TYR A 284 -1.92 -1.14 7.56
C TYR A 284 -3.00 -0.45 6.74
N THR A 285 -2.81 0.84 6.53
CA THR A 285 -3.56 1.65 5.58
C THR A 285 -2.67 2.78 5.07
N ILE A 286 -3.04 3.38 3.96
CA ILE A 286 -2.46 4.62 3.46
C ILE A 286 -3.43 5.73 3.83
N ALA A 287 -2.97 6.69 4.64
CA ALA A 287 -3.80 7.73 5.20
C ALA A 287 -3.03 9.03 5.42
N LYS A 288 -3.74 10.11 5.69
CA LYS A 288 -3.17 11.38 6.12
C LYS A 288 -3.03 11.40 7.64
N SER A 289 -1.94 11.98 8.12
CA SER A 289 -1.71 12.31 9.53
C SER A 289 -1.51 13.81 9.67
N LEU A 290 -1.48 14.35 10.88
CA LEU A 290 -1.19 15.77 11.09
C LEU A 290 0.17 16.15 10.51
N ASN A 291 1.13 15.25 10.52
CA ASN A 291 2.47 15.50 9.98
C ASN A 291 2.53 15.55 8.45
N THR A 292 1.49 15.08 7.76
CA THR A 292 1.44 15.08 6.30
C THR A 292 0.79 16.34 5.71
N PHE A 293 0.34 17.27 6.55
CA PHE A 293 -0.08 18.60 6.13
C PHE A 293 1.10 19.55 6.20
N LYS A 294 1.39 20.20 5.07
CA LYS A 294 2.54 21.09 4.90
C LYS A 294 2.07 22.45 4.39
N SER A 295 2.39 23.49 5.12
CA SER A 295 2.22 24.85 4.63
C SER A 295 3.52 25.26 3.92
N VAL A 296 3.41 25.61 2.64
CA VAL A 296 4.54 26.03 1.81
C VAL A 296 4.28 27.41 1.25
N PRO A 297 5.30 28.25 1.02
CA PRO A 297 5.13 29.49 0.30
C PRO A 297 4.77 29.17 -1.15
N PHE A 298 3.72 29.80 -1.63
CA PHE A 298 3.28 29.74 -3.03
C PHE A 298 3.43 31.12 -3.63
N VAL A 299 4.38 31.25 -4.56
CA VAL A 299 4.68 32.48 -5.25
C VAL A 299 3.86 32.56 -6.53
N GLN A 300 3.19 33.67 -6.74
CA GLN A 300 2.48 33.96 -7.99
C GLN A 300 3.27 35.00 -8.78
N TYR A 301 3.43 34.75 -10.07
CA TYR A 301 4.10 35.63 -10.98
C TYR A 301 3.13 36.25 -11.97
N SER A 302 3.47 37.42 -12.45
CA SER A 302 2.88 38.09 -13.64
C SER A 302 3.95 38.42 -14.64
N GLU A 303 3.58 38.43 -15.91
CA GLU A 303 4.46 38.84 -16.98
C GLU A 303 4.65 40.36 -16.97
N ILE A 304 5.88 40.81 -17.15
CA ILE A 304 6.20 42.23 -17.31
C ILE A 304 5.92 42.63 -18.76
N THR A 305 5.12 43.66 -18.93
CA THR A 305 4.79 44.23 -20.25
C THR A 305 5.37 45.62 -20.39
N PRO A 306 5.84 46.04 -21.58
CA PRO A 306 5.92 45.24 -22.82
C PRO A 306 6.94 44.12 -22.70
N ARG A 307 6.74 43.06 -23.48
CA ARG A 307 7.73 41.98 -23.60
C ARG A 307 9.03 42.52 -24.17
N PRO A 308 10.16 41.85 -23.84
CA PRO A 308 11.42 42.22 -24.47
C PRO A 308 11.29 42.18 -25.97
N SER A 309 11.79 43.26 -26.63
CA SER A 309 11.86 43.30 -28.08
C SER A 309 12.96 42.43 -28.67
N ASP A 310 13.86 42.03 -27.81
CA ASP A 310 14.99 41.16 -28.16
C ASP A 310 14.49 39.68 -28.17
N GLU A 311 14.79 39.00 -29.24
CA GLU A 311 14.47 37.55 -29.35
C GLU A 311 15.33 36.66 -28.45
N SER A 312 16.27 37.20 -27.68
CA SER A 312 17.14 36.47 -26.75
C SER A 312 16.40 35.88 -25.56
N GLN A 313 15.21 36.38 -25.23
CA GLN A 313 14.40 35.92 -24.10
C GLN A 313 12.91 35.90 -24.43
N ILE A 314 12.16 35.04 -23.77
CA ILE A 314 10.71 34.88 -24.00
C ILE A 314 9.93 35.94 -23.24
N ALA A 315 10.22 36.09 -21.95
CA ALA A 315 9.50 37.02 -21.08
C ALA A 315 10.30 37.30 -19.81
N ASN A 316 9.97 38.43 -19.18
CA ASN A 316 10.35 38.70 -17.80
C ASN A 316 9.14 38.61 -16.89
N LEU A 317 9.33 38.01 -15.73
CA LEU A 317 8.31 37.81 -14.73
C LEU A 317 8.61 38.61 -13.47
N LYS A 318 7.58 39.13 -12.85
CA LYS A 318 7.65 39.73 -11.51
C LYS A 318 6.76 38.98 -10.54
N GLU A 319 7.20 38.90 -9.30
CA GLU A 319 6.38 38.43 -8.21
C GLU A 319 5.24 39.40 -7.93
N ILE A 320 4.03 38.87 -7.80
CA ILE A 320 2.83 39.66 -7.47
C ILE A 320 2.29 39.34 -6.10
N ALA A 321 2.48 38.11 -5.63
CA ALA A 321 2.05 37.66 -4.31
C ALA A 321 2.80 36.43 -3.86
N THR A 322 3.05 36.34 -2.56
CA THR A 322 3.47 35.09 -1.93
C THR A 322 2.52 34.77 -0.79
N ASN A 323 1.79 33.69 -0.93
CA ASN A 323 0.78 33.25 0.03
C ASN A 323 1.12 31.86 0.58
N PRO A 324 0.79 31.56 1.84
CA PRO A 324 0.89 30.20 2.34
C PRO A 324 -0.10 29.29 1.61
N TYR A 325 0.39 28.17 1.11
CA TYR A 325 -0.40 27.13 0.44
C TYR A 325 -0.33 25.82 1.21
N LEU A 326 -1.48 25.24 1.53
CA LEU A 326 -1.54 24.01 2.32
C LEU A 326 -1.56 22.81 1.39
N LEU A 327 -0.51 22.02 1.47
CA LEU A 327 -0.39 20.72 0.80
C LEU A 327 -0.70 19.57 1.77
N SER A 328 -1.16 18.46 1.24
CA SER A 328 -1.30 17.24 2.03
C SER A 328 -1.00 16.02 1.18
N TYR A 329 -0.34 15.04 1.79
CA TYR A 329 -0.05 13.76 1.17
C TYR A 329 -0.41 12.61 2.10
N THR A 330 -0.43 11.41 1.56
CA THR A 330 -0.68 10.18 2.31
C THR A 330 0.63 9.47 2.65
N THR A 331 0.64 8.79 3.79
CA THR A 331 1.75 7.95 4.23
C THR A 331 1.22 6.60 4.70
N PRO A 332 1.98 5.52 4.57
CA PRO A 332 1.64 4.25 5.19
C PRO A 332 1.58 4.36 6.71
N MET A 333 0.54 3.79 7.33
CA MET A 333 0.30 3.90 8.77
C MET A 333 -0.31 2.62 9.34
N ASN A 334 -0.07 2.35 10.61
CA ASN A 334 -0.78 1.33 11.40
C ASN A 334 -2.12 1.89 11.96
N ALA A 335 -2.97 2.42 11.10
CA ALA A 335 -4.19 3.12 11.50
C ALA A 335 -5.48 2.35 11.22
N LEU A 336 -5.41 1.21 10.54
CA LEU A 336 -6.57 0.37 10.27
C LEU A 336 -6.93 -0.44 11.52
N LYS A 337 -8.20 -0.37 11.92
CA LYS A 337 -8.77 -1.18 13.00
C LYS A 337 -9.95 -1.95 12.47
N TYR A 338 -10.04 -3.22 12.86
CA TYR A 338 -11.23 -4.01 12.56
C TYR A 338 -11.52 -5.02 13.67
N LEU A 339 -12.80 -5.31 13.79
CA LEU A 339 -13.34 -6.38 14.61
C LEU A 339 -14.30 -7.19 13.73
N VAL A 340 -14.02 -8.48 13.63
CA VAL A 340 -14.89 -9.44 12.95
C VAL A 340 -15.37 -10.43 13.97
N ARG A 341 -16.65 -10.76 13.95
CA ARG A 341 -17.26 -11.83 14.73
C ARG A 341 -18.11 -12.66 13.81
N GLY A 342 -18.15 -13.95 14.04
CA GLY A 342 -18.97 -14.81 13.20
C GLY A 342 -19.25 -16.15 13.84
N ILE A 343 -20.18 -16.84 13.19
CA ILE A 343 -20.55 -18.22 13.50
C ILE A 343 -20.53 -18.96 12.18
N ASP A 344 -19.71 -19.99 12.11
CA ASP A 344 -19.64 -20.93 10.99
C ASP A 344 -20.30 -22.23 11.41
N PHE A 345 -21.07 -22.85 10.50
CA PHE A 345 -21.67 -24.14 10.73
C PHE A 345 -21.56 -25.05 9.51
N ASP A 346 -21.44 -26.34 9.78
CA ASP A 346 -21.44 -27.40 8.79
C ASP A 346 -22.24 -28.57 9.36
N PHE A 347 -23.37 -28.88 8.73
CA PHE A 347 -24.32 -29.91 9.13
C PHE A 347 -24.42 -30.95 8.05
N ASP A 348 -23.79 -32.09 8.29
CA ASP A 348 -23.94 -33.30 7.46
C ASP A 348 -24.99 -34.19 8.11
N PHE A 349 -26.14 -34.30 7.46
CA PHE A 349 -27.25 -35.15 7.91
C PHE A 349 -27.07 -36.60 7.49
N GLY A 350 -25.97 -36.93 6.79
CA GLY A 350 -25.72 -38.25 6.25
C GLY A 350 -26.67 -38.62 5.09
N ARG A 351 -26.63 -39.91 4.75
CA ARG A 351 -27.47 -40.43 3.66
C ARG A 351 -28.76 -41.00 4.22
N VAL A 352 -29.88 -40.55 3.65
CA VAL A 352 -31.21 -41.13 3.85
C VAL A 352 -31.37 -42.24 2.82
N ASP A 353 -31.23 -43.50 3.30
CA ASP A 353 -31.17 -44.67 2.42
C ASP A 353 -32.46 -44.87 1.61
N ALA A 354 -33.64 -44.51 2.14
CA ALA A 354 -34.92 -44.63 1.47
C ALA A 354 -34.99 -43.86 0.14
N ILE A 355 -34.36 -42.71 0.09
CA ILE A 355 -34.30 -41.85 -1.10
C ILE A 355 -32.90 -41.79 -1.75
N ARG A 356 -31.95 -42.54 -1.20
CA ARG A 356 -30.55 -42.62 -1.65
C ARG A 356 -29.85 -41.27 -1.76
N THR A 357 -30.28 -40.27 -0.97
CA THR A 357 -29.80 -38.89 -1.04
C THR A 357 -29.08 -38.50 0.26
N ALA A 358 -27.94 -37.82 0.15
CA ALA A 358 -27.24 -37.22 1.27
C ALA A 358 -27.53 -35.72 1.30
N PHE A 359 -27.68 -35.15 2.49
CA PHE A 359 -27.92 -33.74 2.72
C PHE A 359 -26.79 -33.17 3.53
N ASN A 360 -26.26 -32.04 3.03
CA ASN A 360 -25.28 -31.22 3.73
C ASN A 360 -25.75 -29.77 3.68
N LEU A 361 -25.66 -29.06 4.82
CA LEU A 361 -25.96 -27.67 4.95
C LEU A 361 -24.78 -26.98 5.63
N ASN A 362 -24.09 -26.11 4.90
CA ASN A 362 -23.03 -25.29 5.45
C ASN A 362 -23.33 -23.81 5.25
N GLY A 363 -22.81 -22.99 6.15
CA GLY A 363 -23.00 -21.57 6.09
C GLY A 363 -22.18 -20.82 7.10
N SER A 364 -22.15 -19.50 6.92
CA SER A 364 -21.47 -18.58 7.80
C SER A 364 -22.32 -17.34 8.01
N TYR A 365 -22.41 -16.88 9.25
CA TYR A 365 -22.98 -15.59 9.58
C TYR A 365 -21.90 -14.74 10.22
N MET A 366 -21.58 -13.60 9.59
CA MET A 366 -20.48 -12.74 10.00
C MET A 366 -20.92 -11.28 10.05
N TRP A 367 -20.48 -10.56 11.06
CA TRP A 367 -20.56 -9.10 11.11
C TRP A 367 -19.19 -8.50 11.37
N ARG A 368 -18.97 -7.35 10.73
CA ARG A 368 -17.71 -6.65 10.77
C ARG A 368 -17.90 -5.19 11.15
N LYS A 369 -17.01 -4.69 12.00
CA LYS A 369 -16.82 -3.27 12.25
C LYS A 369 -15.38 -2.91 11.88
N SER A 370 -15.19 -1.87 11.08
CA SER A 370 -13.86 -1.40 10.71
C SER A 370 -13.83 0.12 10.68
N GLY A 371 -12.64 0.68 10.88
CA GLY A 371 -12.38 2.10 10.82
C GLY A 371 -10.89 2.36 10.68
N SER A 372 -10.54 3.56 10.26
CA SER A 372 -9.16 4.02 10.19
C SER A 372 -9.09 5.46 10.66
N ASN A 373 -7.94 5.84 11.22
CA ASN A 373 -7.64 7.23 11.48
C ASN A 373 -7.14 7.86 10.19
N ASN A 374 -7.88 8.80 9.66
CA ASN A 374 -7.50 9.57 8.47
C ASN A 374 -7.95 11.01 8.69
N TYR A 375 -7.03 11.95 8.51
CA TYR A 375 -7.31 13.36 8.65
C TYR A 375 -7.66 13.95 7.30
N MET A 376 -8.70 14.79 7.27
CA MET A 376 -9.12 15.55 6.10
C MET A 376 -9.15 17.02 6.48
N PHE A 377 -8.83 17.90 5.54
CA PHE A 377 -9.05 19.32 5.69
C PHE A 377 -9.92 19.83 4.56
N TRP A 378 -10.66 20.87 4.84
CA TRP A 378 -11.39 21.63 3.85
C TRP A 378 -10.66 22.94 3.61
N ASN A 379 -10.22 23.17 2.38
CA ASN A 379 -9.81 24.48 1.97
C ASN A 379 -11.07 25.18 1.45
N LYS A 380 -11.65 26.06 2.26
CA LYS A 380 -12.75 26.89 1.80
C LYS A 380 -12.12 28.04 1.01
N ILE A 381 -12.08 27.87 -0.30
CA ILE A 381 -11.80 28.99 -1.20
C ILE A 381 -13.04 29.89 -1.11
N THR A 382 -12.90 31.00 -0.44
CA THR A 382 -13.90 32.07 -0.41
C THR A 382 -13.65 33.00 -1.56
#